data_793df0e315897f74a22c4a141640bbf7
#
_entry.id   793df0e315897f74a22c4a141640bbf7
#
_cell.length_a   1.000
_cell.length_b   1.000
_cell.length_c   1.000
_cell.angle_alpha   90.00
_cell.angle_beta   90.00
_cell.angle_gamma   90.00
#
_symmetry.space_group_name_H-M   'P 1'
#
loop_
_entity.id
_entity.type
_entity.pdbx_description
1 polymer ?
#
loop_
_entity_poly.entity_id
_entity_poly.type
_entity_poly.pdbx_seq_one_letter_code
_entity_poly.pdbx_strand_id
1 'polypeptide(L)'
;MLFRSNYSMGEGGCLLIRDKENIDNAEIIREKGTNRSKFFRGQIDKYTWVEAGSSYLPSDMNAAYLYAQLEMADEIYDNRMHTWNTYYENLTSLKEAGHIELPFIPEGCVHNAHMFYIKAKTLEERTALIQYLKENDISSVFHYIPLHGAPAGQKYGRFHGEDKYTTKESERLLRLPLYYGLEEEKVLTVCEKIKEFYSK
;
A
#
# COMPACT_ATOMS: atom_id res chain seq x y z
N MET A 1 10.33 -7.96 3.44
CA MET A 1 9.31 -8.09 2.37
C MET A 1 8.57 -6.77 2.23
N LEU A 2 8.54 -6.17 1.06
CA LEU A 2 7.79 -4.92 0.83
C LEU A 2 6.32 -5.28 0.60
N PHE A 3 5.48 -5.07 1.59
CA PHE A 3 4.05 -5.32 1.47
C PHE A 3 3.41 -4.23 0.61
N ARG A 4 2.75 -4.65 -0.46
CA ARG A 4 2.06 -3.74 -1.38
C ARG A 4 0.56 -3.66 -1.11
N SER A 5 -0.01 -4.66 -0.44
CA SER A 5 -1.46 -4.79 -0.25
C SER A 5 -1.79 -5.58 1.02
N ASN A 6 -3.01 -5.41 1.54
CA ASN A 6 -3.50 -6.21 2.66
C ASN A 6 -3.77 -7.65 2.23
N TYR A 7 -4.15 -7.85 0.96
CA TYR A 7 -4.30 -9.14 0.29
C TYR A 7 -3.38 -9.19 -0.92
N SER A 8 -2.81 -10.32 -1.25
CA SER A 8 -1.83 -10.42 -2.33
C SER A 8 -1.90 -11.76 -3.06
N MET A 9 -1.83 -11.69 -4.36
CA MET A 9 -1.60 -12.86 -5.23
C MET A 9 -0.31 -12.72 -6.06
N GLY A 10 0.64 -11.92 -5.56
CA GLY A 10 1.83 -11.50 -6.29
C GLY A 10 1.56 -10.21 -7.05
N GLU A 11 1.19 -10.30 -8.30
CA GLU A 11 0.74 -9.17 -9.11
C GLU A 11 -0.74 -9.36 -9.49
N GLY A 12 -1.48 -8.26 -9.60
CA GLY A 12 -2.87 -8.26 -9.98
C GLY A 12 -3.57 -6.95 -9.67
N GLY A 13 -4.86 -6.92 -9.93
CA GLY A 13 -5.70 -5.76 -9.66
C GLY A 13 -7.15 -6.03 -10.03
N CYS A 14 -8.00 -5.06 -9.80
CA CYS A 14 -9.39 -5.10 -10.24
C CYS A 14 -9.81 -3.77 -10.86
N LEU A 15 -10.73 -3.84 -11.79
CA LEU A 15 -11.39 -2.69 -12.39
C LEU A 15 -12.84 -2.66 -11.92
N LEU A 16 -13.22 -1.59 -11.24
CA LEU A 16 -14.61 -1.33 -10.83
C LEU A 16 -15.29 -0.48 -11.91
N ILE A 17 -16.35 -1.01 -12.52
CA ILE A 17 -17.03 -0.37 -13.64
C ILE A 17 -18.40 0.10 -13.17
N ARG A 18 -18.63 1.42 -13.17
CA ARG A 18 -19.90 2.02 -12.82
C ARG A 18 -20.89 1.96 -14.00
N ASP A 19 -20.43 2.34 -15.18
CA ASP A 19 -21.28 2.49 -16.36
C ASP A 19 -21.33 1.17 -17.13
N LYS A 20 -22.51 0.53 -17.13
CA LYS A 20 -22.69 -0.82 -17.71
C LYS A 20 -22.31 -0.92 -19.17
N GLU A 21 -22.41 0.16 -19.93
CA GLU A 21 -22.02 0.23 -21.34
C GLU A 21 -20.53 -0.06 -21.58
N ASN A 22 -19.69 0.14 -20.55
CA ASN A 22 -18.25 -0.11 -20.64
C ASN A 22 -17.86 -1.56 -20.30
N ILE A 23 -18.76 -2.41 -19.82
CA ILE A 23 -18.45 -3.77 -19.38
C ILE A 23 -17.94 -4.62 -20.53
N ASP A 24 -18.65 -4.62 -21.66
CA ASP A 24 -18.27 -5.42 -22.83
C ASP A 24 -16.88 -5.05 -23.34
N ASN A 25 -16.61 -3.75 -23.43
CA ASN A 25 -15.32 -3.26 -23.90
C ASN A 25 -14.19 -3.60 -22.91
N ALA A 26 -14.44 -3.49 -21.61
CA ALA A 26 -13.47 -3.88 -20.57
C ALA A 26 -13.14 -5.38 -20.63
N GLU A 27 -14.13 -6.25 -20.84
CA GLU A 27 -13.90 -7.69 -21.03
C GLU A 27 -13.04 -7.98 -22.28
N ILE A 28 -13.31 -7.29 -23.39
CA ILE A 28 -12.55 -7.42 -24.63
C ILE A 28 -11.10 -7.01 -24.42
N ILE A 29 -10.87 -5.83 -23.85
CA ILE A 29 -9.52 -5.32 -23.57
C ILE A 29 -8.76 -6.25 -22.64
N ARG A 30 -9.41 -6.76 -21.58
CA ARG A 30 -8.84 -7.70 -20.61
C ARG A 30 -8.35 -8.99 -21.24
N GLU A 31 -9.04 -9.45 -22.29
CA GLU A 31 -8.79 -10.73 -22.97
C GLU A 31 -8.13 -10.54 -24.35
N LYS A 32 -7.09 -9.75 -24.41
CA LYS A 32 -6.24 -9.56 -25.62
C LYS A 32 -6.98 -8.86 -26.77
N GLY A 33 -8.04 -8.13 -26.49
CA GLY A 33 -8.86 -7.49 -27.54
C GLY A 33 -9.78 -8.46 -28.27
N THR A 34 -10.08 -9.63 -27.70
CA THR A 34 -10.99 -10.61 -28.29
C THR A 34 -12.34 -10.62 -27.62
N ASN A 35 -13.38 -11.02 -28.36
CA ASN A 35 -14.72 -11.22 -27.82
C ASN A 35 -14.95 -12.64 -27.26
N ARG A 36 -13.87 -13.27 -26.75
CA ARG A 36 -13.87 -14.65 -26.25
C ARG A 36 -14.85 -14.90 -25.10
N SER A 37 -15.05 -13.94 -24.18
CA SER A 37 -16.04 -14.07 -23.12
C SER A 37 -17.45 -14.28 -23.64
N LYS A 38 -17.83 -13.65 -24.75
CA LYS A 38 -19.14 -13.84 -25.39
C LYS A 38 -19.28 -15.24 -25.99
N PHE A 39 -18.21 -15.82 -26.53
CA PHE A 39 -18.19 -17.19 -27.01
C PHE A 39 -18.44 -18.19 -25.86
N PHE A 40 -17.76 -18.07 -24.74
CA PHE A 40 -17.97 -18.96 -23.60
C PHE A 40 -19.35 -18.84 -22.97
N ARG A 41 -20.00 -17.69 -23.09
CA ARG A 41 -21.39 -17.50 -22.67
C ARG A 41 -22.42 -17.97 -23.72
N GLY A 42 -21.99 -18.52 -24.86
CA GLY A 42 -22.87 -18.98 -25.93
C GLY A 42 -23.57 -17.87 -26.68
N GLN A 43 -23.09 -16.65 -26.61
CA GLN A 43 -23.70 -15.47 -27.27
C GLN A 43 -23.27 -15.31 -28.73
N ILE A 44 -22.13 -15.92 -29.09
CA ILE A 44 -21.59 -15.97 -30.46
C ILE A 44 -21.06 -17.39 -30.73
N ASP A 45 -21.02 -17.78 -31.99
CA ASP A 45 -20.57 -19.11 -32.45
C ASP A 45 -19.04 -19.21 -32.60
N LYS A 46 -18.37 -18.09 -32.81
CA LYS A 46 -16.90 -18.00 -32.92
C LYS A 46 -16.42 -16.69 -32.33
N TYR A 47 -15.26 -16.70 -31.68
CA TYR A 47 -14.61 -15.49 -31.22
C TYR A 47 -13.50 -15.03 -32.18
N THR A 48 -13.22 -13.74 -32.16
CA THR A 48 -12.18 -13.12 -33.01
C THR A 48 -11.55 -11.94 -32.26
N TRP A 49 -10.44 -11.44 -32.83
CA TRP A 49 -9.84 -10.20 -32.38
C TRP A 49 -10.62 -9.01 -32.92
N VAL A 50 -11.11 -8.15 -32.03
CA VAL A 50 -12.04 -7.04 -32.38
C VAL A 50 -11.51 -5.67 -31.96
N GLU A 51 -10.56 -5.61 -31.01
CA GLU A 51 -10.04 -4.35 -30.49
C GLU A 51 -8.61 -4.52 -29.95
N ALA A 52 -7.90 -3.42 -29.72
CA ALA A 52 -6.64 -3.44 -28.99
C ALA A 52 -6.89 -3.92 -27.53
N GLY A 53 -5.97 -4.74 -27.01
CA GLY A 53 -6.10 -5.26 -25.65
C GLY A 53 -4.83 -5.97 -25.19
N SER A 54 -4.84 -6.47 -23.95
CA SER A 54 -3.71 -7.19 -23.39
C SER A 54 -4.16 -8.34 -22.52
N SER A 55 -3.21 -9.18 -22.08
CA SER A 55 -3.47 -10.33 -21.21
C SER A 55 -3.49 -9.85 -19.75
N TYR A 56 -4.66 -9.39 -19.27
CA TYR A 56 -4.81 -8.90 -17.90
C TYR A 56 -5.38 -9.93 -16.92
N LEU A 57 -5.79 -11.09 -17.39
CA LEU A 57 -6.31 -12.14 -16.53
C LEU A 57 -5.19 -12.76 -15.69
N PRO A 58 -5.36 -12.88 -14.36
CA PRO A 58 -4.47 -13.66 -13.52
C PRO A 58 -4.59 -15.16 -13.85
N SER A 59 -3.61 -15.95 -13.44
CA SER A 59 -3.74 -17.41 -13.48
C SER A 59 -4.75 -17.90 -12.43
N ASP A 60 -5.35 -19.07 -12.67
CA ASP A 60 -6.28 -19.69 -11.71
C ASP A 60 -5.59 -19.97 -10.36
N MET A 61 -4.30 -20.30 -10.35
CA MET A 61 -3.53 -20.48 -9.12
C MET A 61 -3.45 -19.18 -8.30
N ASN A 62 -3.14 -18.06 -8.96
CA ASN A 62 -3.10 -16.75 -8.28
C ASN A 62 -4.50 -16.35 -7.78
N ALA A 63 -5.53 -16.59 -8.58
CA ALA A 63 -6.91 -16.32 -8.19
C ALA A 63 -7.34 -17.17 -6.98
N ALA A 64 -7.03 -18.46 -6.95
CA ALA A 64 -7.31 -19.34 -5.82
C ALA A 64 -6.56 -18.90 -4.55
N TYR A 65 -5.29 -18.50 -4.69
CA TYR A 65 -4.51 -17.98 -3.58
C TYR A 65 -5.10 -16.69 -3.00
N LEU A 66 -5.56 -15.77 -3.86
CA LEU A 66 -6.26 -14.56 -3.43
C LEU A 66 -7.62 -14.88 -2.80
N TYR A 67 -8.36 -15.82 -3.38
CA TYR A 67 -9.67 -16.21 -2.88
C TYR A 67 -9.60 -16.69 -1.43
N ALA A 68 -8.64 -17.55 -1.09
CA ALA A 68 -8.43 -18.02 0.27
C ALA A 68 -8.15 -16.88 1.28
N GLN A 69 -7.43 -15.83 0.85
CA GLN A 69 -7.21 -14.65 1.71
C GLN A 69 -8.48 -13.81 1.86
N LEU A 70 -9.31 -13.71 0.81
CA LEU A 70 -10.56 -12.97 0.88
C LEU A 70 -11.61 -13.65 1.77
N GLU A 71 -11.57 -14.98 1.88
CA GLU A 71 -12.40 -15.71 2.86
C GLU A 71 -12.03 -15.38 4.32
N MET A 72 -10.78 -14.92 4.56
CA MET A 72 -10.29 -14.48 5.87
C MET A 72 -10.20 -12.95 5.98
N ALA A 73 -10.90 -12.20 5.13
CA ALA A 73 -10.73 -10.75 5.01
C ALA A 73 -10.97 -10.00 6.32
N ASP A 74 -12.00 -10.37 7.06
CA ASP A 74 -12.35 -9.72 8.33
C ASP A 74 -11.29 -10.01 9.40
N GLU A 75 -10.82 -11.25 9.52
CA GLU A 75 -9.76 -11.62 10.45
C GLU A 75 -8.44 -10.88 10.15
N ILE A 76 -8.07 -10.81 8.87
CA ILE A 76 -6.88 -10.07 8.43
C ILE A 76 -7.03 -8.58 8.75
N TYR A 77 -8.21 -8.01 8.52
CA TYR A 77 -8.51 -6.62 8.85
C TYR A 77 -8.38 -6.35 10.34
N ASP A 78 -9.03 -7.13 11.19
CA ASP A 78 -9.04 -6.96 12.63
C ASP A 78 -7.63 -7.09 13.22
N ASN A 79 -6.87 -8.09 12.80
CA ASN A 79 -5.48 -8.28 13.22
C ASN A 79 -4.59 -7.08 12.84
N ARG A 80 -4.72 -6.57 11.62
CA ARG A 80 -3.96 -5.39 11.17
C ARG A 80 -4.38 -4.12 11.89
N MET A 81 -5.69 -3.95 12.15
CA MET A 81 -6.20 -2.83 12.94
C MET A 81 -5.70 -2.86 14.38
N HIS A 82 -5.66 -4.04 15.00
CA HIS A 82 -5.07 -4.20 16.33
C HIS A 82 -3.61 -3.73 16.36
N THR A 83 -2.78 -4.23 15.44
CA THR A 83 -1.38 -3.80 15.31
C THR A 83 -1.25 -2.29 15.10
N TRP A 84 -2.10 -1.72 14.25
CA TRP A 84 -2.09 -0.28 13.94
C TRP A 84 -2.43 0.55 15.18
N ASN A 85 -3.47 0.14 15.93
CA ASN A 85 -3.88 0.82 17.16
C ASN A 85 -2.81 0.70 18.24
N THR A 86 -2.18 -0.46 18.40
CA THR A 86 -1.07 -0.66 19.35
C THR A 86 0.09 0.32 19.08
N TYR A 87 0.48 0.50 17.81
CA TYR A 87 1.46 1.53 17.44
C TYR A 87 0.98 2.93 17.80
N TYR A 88 -0.24 3.27 17.42
CA TYR A 88 -0.79 4.62 17.60
C TYR A 88 -0.81 5.01 19.08
N GLU A 89 -1.34 4.14 19.93
CA GLU A 89 -1.44 4.34 21.38
C GLU A 89 -0.05 4.49 22.01
N ASN A 90 0.87 3.57 21.71
CA ASN A 90 2.19 3.57 22.31
C ASN A 90 3.12 4.69 21.83
N LEU A 91 2.89 5.28 20.67
CA LEU A 91 3.68 6.39 20.14
C LEU A 91 3.04 7.76 20.33
N THR A 92 1.84 7.85 20.87
CA THR A 92 1.12 9.11 21.11
C THR A 92 1.93 10.08 22.01
N SER A 93 2.63 9.58 23.01
CA SER A 93 3.48 10.41 23.88
C SER A 93 4.60 11.14 23.12
N LEU A 94 5.19 10.50 22.10
CA LEU A 94 6.22 11.14 21.26
C LEU A 94 5.61 12.20 20.31
N LYS A 95 4.37 11.97 19.86
CA LYS A 95 3.61 12.98 19.11
C LYS A 95 3.31 14.20 19.97
N GLU A 96 2.82 13.99 21.20
CA GLU A 96 2.50 15.06 22.15
C GLU A 96 3.75 15.85 22.55
N ALA A 97 4.89 15.19 22.69
CA ALA A 97 6.18 15.85 22.92
C ALA A 97 6.73 16.55 21.66
N GLY A 98 6.07 16.45 20.52
CA GLY A 98 6.47 17.08 19.27
C GLY A 98 7.70 16.46 18.60
N HIS A 99 8.05 15.20 18.94
CA HIS A 99 9.17 14.50 18.32
C HIS A 99 8.80 13.95 16.94
N ILE A 100 7.59 13.40 16.81
CA ILE A 100 7.09 12.78 15.57
C ILE A 100 5.67 13.24 15.24
N GLU A 101 5.26 13.03 13.99
CA GLU A 101 3.86 13.08 13.60
C GLU A 101 3.34 11.65 13.36
N LEU A 102 2.11 11.38 13.81
CA LEU A 102 1.40 10.13 13.58
C LEU A 102 0.38 10.26 12.43
N PRO A 103 -0.09 9.14 11.84
CA PRO A 103 -1.15 9.16 10.86
C PRO A 103 -2.40 9.88 11.38
N PHE A 104 -3.04 10.64 10.52
CA PHE A 104 -4.31 11.30 10.79
C PHE A 104 -5.41 10.63 9.97
N ILE A 105 -6.46 10.20 10.63
CA ILE A 105 -7.66 9.65 9.98
C ILE A 105 -8.76 10.70 10.09
N PRO A 106 -9.22 11.28 8.96
CA PRO A 106 -10.29 12.26 8.97
C PRO A 106 -11.59 11.71 9.56
N GLU A 107 -12.39 12.56 10.17
CA GLU A 107 -13.70 12.20 10.67
C GLU A 107 -14.59 11.63 9.55
N GLY A 108 -15.34 10.59 9.84
CA GLY A 108 -16.17 9.88 8.87
C GLY A 108 -15.41 8.97 7.90
N CYS A 109 -14.08 8.87 8.00
CA CYS A 109 -13.28 7.95 7.22
C CYS A 109 -12.95 6.67 8.00
N VAL A 110 -13.04 5.52 7.30
CA VAL A 110 -12.60 4.23 7.81
C VAL A 110 -11.36 3.82 7.01
N HIS A 111 -10.29 3.43 7.71
CA HIS A 111 -9.07 2.94 7.07
C HIS A 111 -8.90 1.43 7.26
N ASN A 112 -8.06 0.81 6.46
CA ASN A 112 -7.85 -0.63 6.44
C ASN A 112 -6.49 -1.08 6.99
N ALA A 113 -5.84 -0.24 7.80
CA ALA A 113 -4.51 -0.51 8.36
C ALA A 113 -3.50 -1.01 7.31
N HIS A 114 -3.52 -0.41 6.10
CA HIS A 114 -2.61 -0.81 5.03
C HIS A 114 -1.15 -0.68 5.43
N MET A 115 -0.81 0.40 6.12
CA MET A 115 0.52 0.65 6.69
C MET A 115 0.41 1.46 7.97
N PHE A 116 1.42 1.37 8.82
CA PHE A 116 1.66 2.35 9.87
C PHE A 116 2.94 3.13 9.53
N TYR A 117 2.89 4.43 9.64
CA TYR A 117 4.03 5.30 9.39
C TYR A 117 4.16 6.37 10.47
N ILE A 118 5.35 6.88 10.63
CA ILE A 118 5.61 8.09 11.40
C ILE A 118 6.36 9.09 10.52
N LYS A 119 6.27 10.37 10.83
CA LYS A 119 7.10 11.40 10.22
C LYS A 119 8.04 12.00 11.25
N ALA A 120 9.33 11.94 10.98
CA ALA A 120 10.36 12.63 11.72
C ALA A 120 10.37 14.14 11.40
N LYS A 121 11.21 14.93 12.05
CA LYS A 121 11.31 16.38 11.79
C LYS A 121 12.03 16.68 10.48
N THR A 122 13.08 15.93 10.17
CA THR A 122 13.93 16.12 8.99
C THR A 122 14.28 14.81 8.30
N LEU A 123 14.85 14.91 7.10
CA LEU A 123 15.40 13.78 6.35
C LEU A 123 16.54 13.09 7.12
N GLU A 124 17.40 13.86 7.74
CA GLU A 124 18.56 13.37 8.51
C GLU A 124 18.09 12.56 9.71
N GLU A 125 17.15 13.10 10.48
CA GLU A 125 16.56 12.42 11.64
C GLU A 125 15.86 11.13 11.21
N ARG A 126 15.05 11.15 10.15
CA ARG A 126 14.41 9.96 9.58
C ARG A 126 15.44 8.90 9.18
N THR A 127 16.54 9.33 8.56
CA THR A 127 17.60 8.43 8.12
C THR A 127 18.34 7.83 9.30
N ALA A 128 18.66 8.63 10.32
CA ALA A 128 19.26 8.16 11.55
C ALA A 128 18.37 7.17 12.31
N LEU A 129 17.06 7.43 12.37
CA LEU A 129 16.09 6.52 12.99
C LEU A 129 16.00 5.18 12.25
N ILE A 130 15.98 5.18 10.92
CA ILE A 130 15.98 3.94 10.12
C ILE A 130 17.25 3.13 10.41
N GLN A 131 18.40 3.78 10.47
CA GLN A 131 19.68 3.12 10.77
C GLN A 131 19.69 2.55 12.20
N TYR A 132 19.23 3.33 13.18
CA TYR A 132 19.12 2.88 14.56
C TYR A 132 18.18 1.65 14.72
N LEU A 133 17.02 1.68 14.06
CA LEU A 133 16.09 0.55 14.07
C LEU A 133 16.72 -0.69 13.42
N LYS A 134 17.43 -0.52 12.31
CA LYS A 134 18.15 -1.62 11.64
C LYS A 134 19.22 -2.25 12.53
N GLU A 135 19.96 -1.46 13.31
CA GLU A 135 20.95 -1.92 14.27
C GLU A 135 20.33 -2.69 15.46
N ASN A 136 19.03 -2.55 15.66
CA ASN A 136 18.22 -3.30 16.62
C ASN A 136 17.35 -4.38 15.95
N ASP A 137 17.72 -4.88 14.77
CA ASP A 137 17.02 -5.92 14.01
C ASP A 137 15.59 -5.58 13.59
N ILE A 138 15.24 -4.29 13.53
CA ILE A 138 13.94 -3.80 13.12
C ILE A 138 14.04 -3.24 11.69
N SER A 139 13.32 -3.86 10.75
CA SER A 139 13.24 -3.41 9.36
C SER A 139 12.17 -2.33 9.20
N SER A 140 12.60 -1.08 9.16
CA SER A 140 11.79 0.07 8.76
C SER A 140 12.26 0.63 7.43
N VAL A 141 11.36 1.25 6.67
CA VAL A 141 11.69 1.74 5.34
C VAL A 141 11.08 3.11 5.08
N PHE A 142 11.79 3.93 4.30
CA PHE A 142 11.23 5.18 3.78
C PHE A 142 10.05 4.90 2.83
N HIS A 143 9.25 5.91 2.54
CA HIS A 143 8.27 5.85 1.47
C HIS A 143 8.91 6.30 0.15
N TYR A 144 8.20 6.15 -0.97
CA TYR A 144 8.79 6.36 -2.30
C TYR A 144 9.28 7.78 -2.52
N ILE A 145 10.30 7.92 -3.38
CA ILE A 145 10.72 9.20 -3.94
C ILE A 145 9.58 9.74 -4.81
N PRO A 146 9.23 11.03 -4.71
CA PRO A 146 8.20 11.63 -5.55
C PRO A 146 8.49 11.47 -7.03
N LEU A 147 7.48 11.10 -7.82
CA LEU A 147 7.66 10.82 -9.25
C LEU A 147 8.21 12.01 -10.02
N HIS A 148 7.80 13.24 -9.67
CA HIS A 148 8.29 14.45 -10.33
C HIS A 148 9.77 14.74 -10.05
N GLY A 149 10.33 14.22 -8.95
CA GLY A 149 11.76 14.29 -8.63
C GLY A 149 12.57 13.13 -9.22
N ALA A 150 11.92 12.05 -9.66
CA ALA A 150 12.60 10.89 -10.22
C ALA A 150 13.07 11.13 -11.66
N PRO A 151 14.21 10.51 -12.13
CA PRO A 151 14.72 10.72 -13.48
C PRO A 151 13.70 10.48 -14.60
N ALA A 152 12.88 9.42 -14.48
CA ALA A 152 11.83 9.15 -15.47
C ALA A 152 10.69 10.18 -15.39
N GLY A 153 10.32 10.61 -14.18
CA GLY A 153 9.32 11.66 -13.99
C GLY A 153 9.74 13.00 -14.62
N GLN A 154 11.00 13.35 -14.47
CA GLN A 154 11.57 14.55 -15.10
C GLN A 154 11.67 14.44 -16.64
N LYS A 155 11.91 13.21 -17.16
CA LYS A 155 12.02 12.96 -18.60
C LYS A 155 10.67 12.94 -19.31
N TYR A 156 9.66 12.33 -18.72
CA TYR A 156 8.38 12.02 -19.36
C TYR A 156 7.20 12.83 -18.85
N GLY A 157 7.37 13.53 -17.73
CA GLY A 157 6.32 14.30 -17.09
C GLY A 157 6.74 15.74 -16.82
N ARG A 158 5.83 16.47 -16.21
CA ARG A 158 6.09 17.78 -15.65
C ARG A 158 5.32 17.95 -14.37
N PHE A 159 5.90 18.63 -13.38
CA PHE A 159 5.18 19.08 -12.21
C PHE A 159 4.38 20.35 -12.53
N HIS A 160 3.14 20.44 -12.06
CA HIS A 160 2.31 21.63 -12.22
C HIS A 160 2.30 22.42 -10.92
N GLY A 161 2.65 23.69 -11.01
CA GLY A 161 2.72 24.59 -9.86
C GLY A 161 3.97 24.41 -9.02
N GLU A 162 3.85 24.65 -7.70
CA GLU A 162 4.94 24.59 -6.71
C GLU A 162 4.80 23.36 -5.81
N ASP A 163 5.88 22.61 -5.60
CA ASP A 163 5.91 21.49 -4.66
C ASP A 163 6.05 21.99 -3.21
N LYS A 164 4.91 22.13 -2.55
CA LYS A 164 4.84 22.61 -1.15
C LYS A 164 4.90 21.47 -0.12
N TYR A 165 4.49 20.27 -0.52
CA TYR A 165 4.26 19.16 0.42
C TYR A 165 4.96 17.87 0.04
N THR A 166 4.86 17.45 -1.22
CA THR A 166 5.18 16.07 -1.61
C THR A 166 6.61 15.68 -1.29
N THR A 167 7.60 16.47 -1.70
CA THR A 167 9.01 16.17 -1.41
C THR A 167 9.27 16.23 0.08
N LYS A 168 8.90 17.34 0.73
CA LYS A 168 9.13 17.52 2.17
C LYS A 168 8.53 16.40 3.02
N GLU A 169 7.29 16.01 2.75
CA GLU A 169 6.62 14.97 3.53
C GLU A 169 7.18 13.56 3.23
N SER A 170 7.56 13.29 1.98
CA SER A 170 8.17 12.00 1.62
C SER A 170 9.56 11.80 2.25
N GLU A 171 10.33 12.88 2.41
CA GLU A 171 11.66 12.85 3.05
C GLU A 171 11.60 12.53 4.54
N ARG A 172 10.54 12.94 5.21
CA ARG A 172 10.34 12.80 6.66
C ARG A 172 9.69 11.48 7.05
N LEU A 173 9.01 10.80 6.12
CA LEU A 173 8.17 9.65 6.39
C LEU A 173 8.97 8.35 6.41
N LEU A 174 8.76 7.53 7.44
CA LEU A 174 9.18 6.13 7.48
C LEU A 174 8.02 5.22 7.88
N ARG A 175 8.00 4.01 7.31
CA ARG A 175 7.01 2.98 7.60
C ARG A 175 7.56 1.98 8.60
N LEU A 176 6.72 1.61 9.56
CA LEU A 176 7.02 0.58 10.55
C LEU A 176 6.51 -0.79 10.07
N PRO A 177 7.05 -1.89 10.60
CA PRO A 177 6.57 -3.23 10.30
C PRO A 177 5.08 -3.37 10.60
N LEU A 178 4.27 -3.80 9.62
CA LEU A 178 2.86 -4.10 9.79
C LEU A 178 2.43 -5.17 8.78
N TYR A 179 2.11 -6.36 9.26
CA TYR A 179 1.65 -7.48 8.47
C TYR A 179 0.72 -8.37 9.32
N TYR A 180 -0.09 -9.19 8.65
CA TYR A 180 -0.96 -10.14 9.34
C TYR A 180 -0.14 -11.13 10.17
N GLY A 181 -0.52 -11.31 11.44
CA GLY A 181 0.18 -12.20 12.38
C GLY A 181 1.44 -11.59 13.01
N LEU A 182 1.65 -10.26 12.91
CA LEU A 182 2.71 -9.60 13.68
C LEU A 182 2.35 -9.64 15.18
N GLU A 183 3.20 -10.29 15.96
CA GLU A 183 3.02 -10.45 17.40
C GLU A 183 3.08 -9.10 18.12
N GLU A 184 2.17 -8.86 19.07
CA GLU A 184 2.07 -7.59 19.79
C GLU A 184 3.37 -7.23 20.53
N GLU A 185 4.05 -8.22 21.13
CA GLU A 185 5.34 -8.03 21.80
C GLU A 185 6.39 -7.41 20.89
N LYS A 186 6.41 -7.83 19.60
CA LYS A 186 7.32 -7.25 18.60
C LYS A 186 6.93 -5.81 18.26
N VAL A 187 5.62 -5.50 18.23
CA VAL A 187 5.14 -4.13 18.04
C VAL A 187 5.58 -3.24 19.18
N LEU A 188 5.42 -3.70 20.42
CA LEU A 188 5.86 -2.99 21.62
C LEU A 188 7.37 -2.76 21.62
N THR A 189 8.15 -3.77 21.24
CA THR A 189 9.61 -3.64 21.08
C THR A 189 9.98 -2.54 20.08
N VAL A 190 9.29 -2.46 18.94
CA VAL A 190 9.50 -1.37 17.96
C VAL A 190 9.22 -0.01 18.60
N CYS A 191 8.10 0.11 19.32
CA CYS A 191 7.73 1.35 20.01
C CYS A 191 8.77 1.76 21.06
N GLU A 192 9.28 0.83 21.85
CA GLU A 192 10.32 1.06 22.85
C GLU A 192 11.61 1.57 22.20
N LYS A 193 12.05 0.95 21.11
CA LYS A 193 13.25 1.39 20.38
C LYS A 193 13.09 2.79 19.79
N ILE A 194 11.92 3.14 19.30
CA ILE A 194 11.66 4.51 18.84
C ILE A 194 11.71 5.49 20.01
N LYS A 195 11.11 5.17 21.16
CA LYS A 195 11.18 6.01 22.37
C LYS A 195 12.62 6.17 22.88
N GLU A 196 13.41 5.10 22.91
CA GLU A 196 14.84 5.14 23.28
C GLU A 196 15.64 6.07 22.34
N PHE A 197 15.35 6.07 21.04
CA PHE A 197 16.01 6.95 20.08
C PHE A 197 15.78 8.43 20.42
N TYR A 198 14.54 8.79 20.78
CA TYR A 198 14.17 10.18 21.11
C TYR A 198 14.45 10.58 22.56
N SER A 199 14.90 9.66 23.40
CA SER A 199 15.29 9.95 24.80
C SER A 199 16.76 10.31 24.97
N LYS A 200 17.55 10.22 23.90
CA LYS A 200 18.99 10.59 23.86
C LYS A 200 19.15 12.05 23.51
#